data_82705dcf5efc680f985704bf29d3c041
#
_entry.id   82705dcf5efc680f985704bf29d3c041
#
_cell.length_a   1.000
_cell.length_b   1.000
_cell.length_c   1.000
_cell.angle_alpha   90.00
_cell.angle_beta   90.00
_cell.angle_gamma   90.00
#
_symmetry.space_group_name_H-M   'P 1'
#
loop_
_entity.id
_entity.type
_entity.pdbx_description
1 polymer ?
#
loop_
_entity_poly.entity_id
_entity_poly.type
_entity_poly.pdbx_seq_one_letter_code
_entity_poly.pdbx_strand_id
1 'polypeptide(L)'
;LREKSALVERWVTDGLSYVLPTVIYGTWGEALKAAQVVAKTSNFGFVQNAMVRAGGSLIMHQVAKRIVAKRGGGTPAAMLAAEMDKFEEWLGDRDFVCGSEISVGDVATHGCLTCIQDFPAFATIMARPRVAAWFKRVQAIRDRNRALS
;
A
#
# COMPACT_ATOMS: atom_id res chain seq x y z
N LEU A 1 -13.18 19.68 6.38
CA LEU A 1 -13.01 18.29 6.80
C LEU A 1 -13.37 17.30 5.68
N ARG A 2 -14.62 17.33 5.17
CA ARG A 2 -15.07 16.41 4.09
C ARG A 2 -14.26 16.53 2.80
N GLU A 3 -13.92 17.74 2.38
CA GLU A 3 -13.13 17.98 1.16
C GLU A 3 -11.72 17.38 1.25
N LYS A 4 -11.09 17.51 2.41
CA LYS A 4 -9.74 16.96 2.64
C LYS A 4 -9.76 15.44 2.67
N SER A 5 -10.76 14.81 3.31
CA SER A 5 -10.94 13.37 3.26
C SER A 5 -11.13 12.87 1.83
N ALA A 6 -12.01 13.52 1.05
CA ALA A 6 -12.24 13.17 -0.35
C ALA A 6 -10.99 13.34 -1.22
N LEU A 7 -10.17 14.35 -0.95
CA LEU A 7 -8.89 14.55 -1.64
C LEU A 7 -7.93 13.37 -1.36
N VAL A 8 -7.84 12.94 -0.10
CA VAL A 8 -7.00 11.81 0.29
C VAL A 8 -7.53 10.50 -0.30
N GLU A 9 -8.83 10.27 -0.28
CA GLU A 9 -9.46 9.10 -0.90
C GLU A 9 -9.17 9.03 -2.41
N ARG A 10 -9.28 10.15 -3.12
CA ARG A 10 -8.91 10.24 -4.54
C ARG A 10 -7.43 9.96 -4.75
N TRP A 11 -6.57 10.52 -3.92
CA TRP A 11 -5.13 10.23 -3.99
C TRP A 11 -4.82 8.76 -3.72
N VAL A 12 -5.50 8.11 -2.77
CA VAL A 12 -5.36 6.66 -2.57
C VAL A 12 -5.71 5.91 -3.85
N THR A 13 -6.81 6.26 -4.50
CA THR A 13 -7.27 5.61 -5.73
C THR A 13 -6.35 5.88 -6.92
N ASP A 14 -6.02 7.15 -7.17
CA ASP A 14 -5.34 7.60 -8.40
C ASP A 14 -3.81 7.69 -8.25
N GLY A 15 -3.30 7.67 -7.02
CA GLY A 15 -1.89 7.79 -6.68
C GLY A 15 -1.33 6.52 -6.06
N LEU A 16 -1.63 6.33 -4.78
CA LEU A 16 -1.02 5.28 -3.96
C LEU A 16 -1.30 3.87 -4.51
N SER A 17 -2.55 3.57 -4.88
CA SER A 17 -2.94 2.26 -5.43
C SER A 17 -2.21 1.88 -6.71
N TYR A 18 -1.75 2.85 -7.50
CA TYR A 18 -0.95 2.59 -8.71
C TYR A 18 0.53 2.38 -8.39
N VAL A 19 1.04 2.97 -7.31
CA VAL A 19 2.45 2.84 -6.92
C VAL A 19 2.69 1.53 -6.19
N LEU A 20 1.78 1.08 -5.33
CA LEU A 20 1.94 -0.14 -4.54
C LEU A 20 2.24 -1.39 -5.38
N PRO A 21 1.56 -1.67 -6.51
CA PRO A 21 1.91 -2.80 -7.37
C PRO A 21 3.35 -2.72 -7.89
N THR A 22 3.89 -1.52 -8.14
CA THR A 22 5.28 -1.38 -8.62
C THR A 22 6.28 -1.79 -7.56
N VAL A 23 5.95 -1.57 -6.29
CA VAL A 23 6.78 -1.97 -5.15
C VAL A 23 6.67 -3.47 -4.89
N ILE A 24 5.46 -4.03 -4.99
CA ILE A 24 5.19 -5.46 -4.78
C ILE A 24 5.81 -6.32 -5.87
N TYR A 25 5.75 -5.85 -7.13
CA TYR A 25 6.16 -6.61 -8.32
C TYR A 25 7.36 -6.00 -9.03
N GLY A 26 8.00 -5.01 -8.43
CA GLY A 26 9.10 -4.25 -9.04
C GLY A 26 10.34 -5.07 -9.30
N THR A 27 10.61 -6.09 -8.48
CA THR A 27 11.65 -7.08 -8.72
C THR A 27 11.03 -8.46 -8.95
N TRP A 28 11.76 -9.32 -9.67
CA TRP A 28 11.32 -10.71 -9.89
C TRP A 28 11.16 -11.49 -8.58
N GLY A 29 12.05 -11.23 -7.60
CA GLY A 29 11.99 -11.85 -6.28
C GLY A 29 10.77 -11.44 -5.47
N GLU A 30 10.38 -10.16 -5.53
CA GLU A 30 9.18 -9.64 -4.89
C GLU A 30 7.91 -10.16 -5.56
N ALA A 31 7.88 -10.23 -6.89
CA ALA A 31 6.78 -10.81 -7.64
C ALA A 31 6.53 -12.28 -7.27
N LEU A 32 7.60 -13.06 -7.08
CA LEU A 32 7.50 -14.45 -6.61
C LEU A 32 6.98 -14.55 -5.18
N LYS A 33 7.41 -13.67 -4.27
CA LYS A 33 6.88 -13.61 -2.89
C LYS A 33 5.40 -13.25 -2.87
N ALA A 34 5.00 -12.24 -3.64
CA ALA A 34 3.60 -11.86 -3.77
C ALA A 34 2.73 -13.01 -4.27
N ALA A 35 3.21 -13.74 -5.29
CA ALA A 35 2.54 -14.93 -5.80
C ALA A 35 2.44 -16.05 -4.73
N GLN A 36 3.42 -16.18 -3.83
CA GLN A 36 3.35 -17.13 -2.72
C GLN A 36 2.28 -16.74 -1.68
N VAL A 37 2.15 -15.44 -1.36
CA VAL A 37 1.12 -14.94 -0.43
C VAL A 37 -0.27 -15.19 -0.99
N VAL A 38 -0.49 -14.86 -2.27
CA VAL A 38 -1.76 -15.12 -2.98
C VAL A 38 -2.07 -16.62 -3.02
N ALA A 39 -1.07 -17.46 -3.30
CA ALA A 39 -1.24 -18.90 -3.36
C ALA A 39 -1.61 -19.54 -2.01
N LYS A 40 -1.11 -19.00 -0.88
CA LYS A 40 -1.46 -19.45 0.47
C LYS A 40 -2.90 -19.09 0.86
N THR A 41 -3.41 -17.99 0.33
CA THR A 41 -4.75 -17.48 0.64
C THR A 41 -5.81 -18.08 -0.28
N SER A 42 -5.40 -18.63 -1.44
CA SER A 42 -6.28 -19.21 -2.44
C SER A 42 -6.15 -20.74 -2.42
N ASN A 43 -7.28 -21.44 -2.33
CA ASN A 43 -7.34 -22.90 -2.26
C ASN A 43 -7.16 -23.55 -3.65
N PHE A 44 -6.07 -23.21 -4.36
CA PHE A 44 -5.76 -23.74 -5.69
C PHE A 44 -5.02 -25.08 -5.61
N GLY A 45 -5.28 -25.99 -6.54
CA GLY A 45 -4.51 -27.21 -6.70
C GLY A 45 -3.04 -26.95 -7.07
N PHE A 46 -2.14 -27.90 -6.79
CA PHE A 46 -0.69 -27.76 -6.93
C PHE A 46 -0.25 -27.24 -8.32
N VAL A 47 -0.85 -27.75 -9.41
CA VAL A 47 -0.54 -27.35 -10.80
C VAL A 47 -1.04 -25.93 -11.09
N GLN A 48 -2.26 -25.59 -10.63
CA GLN A 48 -2.83 -24.25 -10.79
C GLN A 48 -2.01 -23.21 -10.01
N ASN A 49 -1.56 -23.56 -8.81
CA ASN A 49 -0.65 -22.72 -8.03
C ASN A 49 0.67 -22.43 -8.75
N ALA A 50 1.28 -23.44 -9.37
CA ALA A 50 2.52 -23.26 -10.12
C ALA A 50 2.32 -22.37 -11.36
N MET A 51 1.23 -22.53 -12.10
CA MET A 51 0.91 -21.70 -13.28
C MET A 51 0.58 -20.25 -12.89
N VAL A 52 -0.21 -20.05 -11.84
CA VAL A 52 -0.55 -18.70 -11.33
C VAL A 52 0.70 -17.99 -10.80
N ARG A 53 1.58 -18.70 -10.10
CA ARG A 53 2.84 -18.14 -9.58
C ARG A 53 3.80 -17.73 -10.67
N ALA A 54 3.99 -18.57 -11.68
CA ALA A 54 4.91 -18.28 -12.79
C ALA A 54 4.33 -17.25 -13.76
N GLY A 55 3.12 -17.49 -14.27
CA GLY A 55 2.47 -16.63 -15.26
C GLY A 55 2.02 -15.29 -14.66
N GLY A 56 1.38 -15.32 -13.50
CA GLY A 56 0.88 -14.13 -12.83
C GLY A 56 2.01 -13.17 -12.40
N SER A 57 3.11 -13.71 -11.88
CA SER A 57 4.27 -12.88 -11.49
C SER A 57 4.94 -12.22 -12.70
N LEU A 58 5.03 -12.90 -13.83
CA LEU A 58 5.60 -12.35 -15.07
C LEU A 58 4.74 -11.20 -15.62
N ILE A 59 3.43 -11.40 -15.69
CA ILE A 59 2.49 -10.40 -16.17
C ILE A 59 2.51 -9.16 -15.25
N MET A 60 2.44 -9.37 -13.94
CA MET A 60 2.42 -8.27 -12.98
C MET A 60 3.75 -7.52 -12.94
N HIS A 61 4.88 -8.19 -13.13
CA HIS A 61 6.17 -7.52 -13.29
C HIS A 61 6.21 -6.61 -14.53
N GLN A 62 5.67 -7.06 -15.66
CA GLN A 62 5.56 -6.22 -16.87
C GLN A 62 4.60 -5.04 -16.69
N VAL A 63 3.48 -5.26 -16.00
CA VAL A 63 2.54 -4.19 -15.64
C VAL A 63 3.22 -3.14 -14.76
N ALA A 64 3.96 -3.57 -13.73
CA ALA A 64 4.71 -2.68 -12.85
C ALA A 64 5.72 -1.82 -13.64
N LYS A 65 6.48 -2.41 -14.54
CA LYS A 65 7.40 -1.67 -15.44
C LYS A 65 6.68 -0.62 -16.29
N ARG A 66 5.52 -0.95 -16.85
CA ARG A 66 4.73 0.01 -17.64
C ARG A 66 4.21 1.17 -16.80
N ILE A 67 3.80 0.92 -15.56
CA ILE A 67 3.37 1.98 -14.64
C ILE A 67 4.53 2.93 -14.33
N VAL A 68 5.71 2.40 -14.01
CA VAL A 68 6.92 3.19 -13.75
C VAL A 68 7.26 4.06 -14.97
N ALA A 69 7.26 3.48 -16.18
CA ALA A 69 7.56 4.21 -17.40
C ALA A 69 6.54 5.34 -17.67
N LYS A 70 5.24 5.10 -17.47
CA LYS A 70 4.18 6.10 -17.66
C LYS A 70 4.25 7.27 -16.68
N ARG A 71 4.82 7.07 -15.50
CA ARG A 71 4.94 8.08 -14.45
C ARG A 71 6.29 8.81 -14.44
N GLY A 72 7.00 8.81 -15.57
CA GLY A 72 8.25 9.55 -15.74
C GLY A 72 9.52 8.77 -15.39
N GLY A 73 9.40 7.47 -15.16
CA GLY A 73 10.53 6.62 -14.78
C GLY A 73 10.90 6.74 -13.30
N GLY A 74 12.09 6.27 -12.95
CA GLY A 74 12.56 6.23 -11.58
C GLY A 74 12.43 4.85 -10.94
N THR A 75 12.71 4.74 -9.65
CA THR A 75 12.56 3.48 -8.91
C THR A 75 11.20 3.43 -8.21
N PRO A 76 10.61 2.25 -8.07
CA PRO A 76 9.38 2.06 -7.27
C PRO A 76 9.50 2.64 -5.86
N ALA A 77 10.67 2.48 -5.23
CA ALA A 77 10.92 3.03 -3.90
C ALA A 77 10.87 4.57 -3.87
N ALA A 78 11.45 5.24 -4.88
CA ALA A 78 11.40 6.70 -4.98
C ALA A 78 9.97 7.20 -5.24
N MET A 79 9.20 6.49 -6.07
CA MET A 79 7.79 6.81 -6.31
C MET A 79 6.96 6.67 -5.03
N LEU A 80 7.14 5.60 -4.28
CA LEU A 80 6.47 5.40 -3.00
C LEU A 80 6.86 6.48 -1.98
N ALA A 81 8.15 6.81 -1.90
CA ALA A 81 8.64 7.88 -1.03
C ALA A 81 7.95 9.21 -1.34
N ALA A 82 7.85 9.59 -2.63
CA ALA A 82 7.18 10.82 -3.04
C ALA A 82 5.68 10.85 -2.70
N GLU A 83 5.00 9.72 -2.82
CA GLU A 83 3.59 9.63 -2.38
C GLU A 83 3.46 9.73 -0.86
N MET A 84 4.39 9.14 -0.11
CA MET A 84 4.40 9.26 1.36
C MET A 84 4.76 10.66 1.84
N ASP A 85 5.60 11.41 1.11
CA ASP A 85 5.90 12.82 1.41
C ASP A 85 4.62 13.68 1.34
N LYS A 86 3.79 13.48 0.31
CA LYS A 86 2.47 14.15 0.18
C LYS A 86 1.56 13.80 1.35
N PHE A 87 1.50 12.52 1.71
CA PHE A 87 0.66 12.08 2.82
C PHE A 87 1.14 12.69 4.14
N GLU A 88 2.44 12.74 4.38
CA GLU A 88 3.05 13.31 5.57
C GLU A 88 2.80 14.83 5.67
N GLU A 89 2.82 15.54 4.54
CA GLU A 89 2.43 16.95 4.45
C GLU A 89 0.95 17.16 4.83
N TRP A 90 0.06 16.31 4.31
CA TRP A 90 -1.37 16.39 4.66
C TRP A 90 -1.66 15.99 6.10
N LEU A 91 -0.93 15.04 6.65
CA LEU A 91 -1.04 14.63 8.06
C LEU A 91 -0.58 15.78 8.97
N GLY A 92 0.57 16.38 8.67
CA GLY A 92 1.20 17.41 9.51
C GLY A 92 1.44 16.92 10.94
N ASP A 93 1.13 17.76 11.90
CA ASP A 93 1.26 17.45 13.32
C ASP A 93 -0.05 16.93 13.96
N ARG A 94 -1.02 16.55 13.14
CA ARG A 94 -2.33 16.06 13.60
C ARG A 94 -2.31 14.55 13.85
N ASP A 95 -3.26 14.09 14.64
CA ASP A 95 -3.45 12.68 14.91
C ASP A 95 -3.93 11.91 13.66
N PHE A 96 -4.81 12.54 12.87
CA PHE A 96 -5.36 12.02 11.62
C PHE A 96 -5.34 13.10 10.54
N VAL A 97 -5.51 12.70 9.29
CA VAL A 97 -5.43 13.60 8.14
C VAL A 97 -6.36 14.81 8.26
N CYS A 98 -7.55 14.61 8.82
CA CYS A 98 -8.57 15.67 8.97
C CYS A 98 -8.58 16.34 10.34
N GLY A 99 -7.73 15.95 11.28
CA GLY A 99 -7.69 16.55 12.63
C GLY A 99 -7.50 15.52 13.74
N SER A 100 -8.32 15.63 14.80
CA SER A 100 -8.31 14.73 15.95
C SER A 100 -9.17 13.47 15.80
N GLU A 101 -9.98 13.41 14.76
CA GLU A 101 -10.87 12.28 14.51
C GLU A 101 -10.48 11.55 13.22
N ILE A 102 -10.64 10.22 13.25
CA ILE A 102 -10.37 9.36 12.09
C ILE A 102 -11.32 9.70 10.94
N SER A 103 -10.80 9.75 9.73
CA SER A 103 -11.57 9.99 8.51
C SER A 103 -11.53 8.78 7.58
N VAL A 104 -12.40 8.76 6.56
CA VAL A 104 -12.38 7.72 5.52
C VAL A 104 -11.03 7.73 4.78
N GLY A 105 -10.41 8.90 4.57
CA GLY A 105 -9.08 9.02 4.00
C GLY A 105 -8.01 8.28 4.80
N ASP A 106 -8.09 8.33 6.15
CA ASP A 106 -7.17 7.58 7.01
C ASP A 106 -7.38 6.07 6.87
N VAL A 107 -8.63 5.63 6.87
CA VAL A 107 -8.99 4.20 6.73
C VAL A 107 -8.54 3.66 5.38
N ALA A 108 -8.78 4.40 4.30
CA ALA A 108 -8.39 4.03 2.94
C ALA A 108 -6.86 3.92 2.80
N THR A 109 -6.14 4.93 3.31
CA THR A 109 -4.67 4.94 3.28
C THR A 109 -4.10 3.78 4.10
N HIS A 110 -4.60 3.57 5.32
CA HIS A 110 -4.17 2.46 6.16
C HIS A 110 -4.43 1.11 5.50
N GLY A 111 -5.60 0.90 4.90
CA GLY A 111 -5.93 -0.32 4.17
C GLY A 111 -4.94 -0.61 3.03
N CYS A 112 -4.63 0.40 2.22
CA CYS A 112 -3.63 0.30 1.16
C CYS A 112 -2.25 -0.08 1.70
N LEU A 113 -1.76 0.59 2.75
CA LEU A 113 -0.44 0.31 3.31
C LEU A 113 -0.37 -1.07 3.97
N THR A 114 -1.47 -1.57 4.51
CA THR A 114 -1.55 -2.94 5.06
C THR A 114 -1.30 -3.99 3.98
N CYS A 115 -1.65 -3.73 2.72
CA CYS A 115 -1.41 -4.67 1.61
C CYS A 115 0.08 -4.96 1.37
N ILE A 116 0.97 -4.06 1.78
CA ILE A 116 2.43 -4.23 1.63
C ILE A 116 3.14 -4.53 2.94
N GLN A 117 2.42 -4.88 3.99
CA GLN A 117 2.97 -5.06 5.33
C GLN A 117 4.07 -6.13 5.40
N ASP A 118 3.97 -7.17 4.56
CA ASP A 118 4.95 -8.26 4.48
C ASP A 118 6.10 -7.98 3.49
N PHE A 119 6.16 -6.78 2.92
CA PHE A 119 7.19 -6.39 1.95
C PHE A 119 8.20 -5.43 2.56
N PRO A 120 9.47 -5.45 2.10
CA PRO A 120 10.53 -4.58 2.62
C PRO A 120 10.19 -3.08 2.55
N ALA A 121 9.42 -2.66 1.56
CA ALA A 121 8.97 -1.29 1.40
C ALA A 121 8.14 -0.78 2.60
N PHE A 122 7.44 -1.64 3.31
CA PHE A 122 6.70 -1.25 4.50
C PHE A 122 7.63 -0.74 5.61
N ALA A 123 8.81 -1.35 5.76
CA ALA A 123 9.80 -0.90 6.74
C ALA A 123 10.26 0.55 6.47
N THR A 124 10.41 0.93 5.19
CA THR A 124 10.79 2.29 4.81
C THR A 124 9.70 3.32 5.14
N ILE A 125 8.43 2.92 5.04
CA ILE A 125 7.29 3.75 5.45
C ILE A 125 7.28 3.90 6.98
N MET A 126 7.46 2.80 7.70
CA MET A 126 7.49 2.81 9.18
C MET A 126 8.73 3.48 9.77
N ALA A 127 9.77 3.72 9.00
CA ALA A 127 10.91 4.54 9.37
C ALA A 127 10.57 6.04 9.48
N ARG A 128 9.39 6.47 8.99
CA ARG A 128 8.86 7.83 9.11
C ARG A 128 8.09 7.97 10.43
N PRO A 129 8.58 8.71 11.43
CA PRO A 129 8.00 8.65 12.78
C PRO A 129 6.53 9.08 12.86
N ARG A 130 6.14 10.10 12.10
CA ARG A 130 4.75 10.61 12.07
C ARG A 130 3.80 9.60 11.42
N VAL A 131 4.20 9.03 10.29
CA VAL A 131 3.42 8.02 9.58
C VAL A 131 3.29 6.75 10.43
N ALA A 132 4.37 6.33 11.07
CA ALA A 132 4.36 5.16 11.96
C ALA A 132 3.43 5.36 13.17
N ALA A 133 3.45 6.53 13.78
CA ALA A 133 2.57 6.86 14.90
C ALA A 133 1.10 6.90 14.45
N TRP A 134 0.81 7.53 13.32
CA TRP A 134 -0.51 7.55 12.71
C TRP A 134 -1.00 6.12 12.37
N PHE A 135 -0.15 5.32 11.71
CA PHE A 135 -0.50 3.95 11.33
C PHE A 135 -0.92 3.11 12.55
N LYS A 136 -0.15 3.19 13.65
CA LYS A 136 -0.46 2.50 14.91
C LYS A 136 -1.79 2.96 15.51
N ARG A 137 -2.10 4.26 15.45
CA ARG A 137 -3.39 4.79 15.95
C ARG A 137 -4.57 4.24 15.17
N VAL A 138 -4.49 4.26 13.82
CA VAL A 138 -5.55 3.70 12.97
C VAL A 138 -5.70 2.20 13.20
N GLN A 139 -4.59 1.47 13.30
CA GLN A 139 -4.60 0.04 13.60
C GLN A 139 -5.29 -0.26 14.94
N ALA A 140 -4.98 0.48 15.98
CA ALA A 140 -5.59 0.28 17.31
C ALA A 140 -7.12 0.52 17.29
N ILE A 141 -7.60 1.50 16.53
CA ILE A 141 -9.03 1.75 16.34
C ILE A 141 -9.69 0.57 15.60
N ARG A 142 -9.06 0.11 14.52
CA ARG A 142 -9.53 -1.03 13.76
C ARG A 142 -9.66 -2.30 14.60
N ASP A 143 -8.62 -2.59 15.39
CA ASP A 143 -8.58 -3.81 16.21
C ASP A 143 -9.62 -3.75 17.33
N ARG A 144 -9.84 -2.57 17.92
CA ARG A 144 -10.91 -2.35 18.90
C ARG A 144 -12.30 -2.59 18.30
N ASN A 145 -12.57 -2.04 17.12
CA ASN A 145 -13.86 -2.21 16.47
C ASN A 145 -14.12 -3.67 16.05
N ARG A 146 -13.06 -4.39 15.67
CA ARG A 146 -13.14 -5.81 15.32
C ARG A 146 -13.42 -6.71 16.53
N ALA A 147 -12.96 -6.32 17.71
CA ALA A 147 -13.23 -7.04 18.96
C ALA A 147 -14.66 -6.83 19.47
N LEU A 148 -15.38 -5.82 18.96
CA LEU A 148 -16.76 -5.50 19.33
C LEU A 148 -17.81 -6.05 18.35
N SER A 149 -17.38 -6.58 17.20
CA SER A 149 -18.24 -7.19 16.17
C SER A 149 -18.23 -8.71 16.27
#